data_abb661fb1e982d79d894650735d8305a
#
_entry.id   abb661fb1e982d79d894650735d8305a
#
_cell.length_a   1.000
_cell.length_b   1.000
_cell.length_c   1.000
_cell.angle_alpha   90.00
_cell.angle_beta   90.00
_cell.angle_gamma   90.00
#
_symmetry.space_group_name_H-M   'P 1'
#
loop_
_entity.id
_entity.type
_entity.pdbx_description
1 polymer ?
#
loop_
_entity_poly.entity_id
_entity_poly.type
_entity_poly.pdbx_seq_one_letter_code
_entity_poly.pdbx_strand_id
1 'polypeptide(L)'
;MGGRRDTGLVRKPAPDSGSHVVVLVKPELLGAAAEEAMTEVVRVLGSGEVDILRCAVMPAADFSARGALLRHYPRLHRVAADGAAALAGDARRALEALTATSGRLDVLGAYAALDHDANLSAATLETRCREAGITKLGSGSYASTVEVLGRPIVVLNGFLPALADAYRQDRGALVGLLECHSDREVGDLRSGLLGALHPGQAAPGSLRGAAGAVAGRHGIELSEGRNGVHLSAGHLEGMLQAWRYFAAADGCGVDSTALGRALVGHGVPTAFITGLAADHNLPCGPADTVAPHGATESLSRDEVIGLVRRWATTTPTNGRVLV
;
A
#
# COMPACT_ATOMS: atom_id res chain seq x y z
N MET A 1 11.36 -22.88 -13.32
CA MET A 1 10.75 -22.11 -14.42
C MET A 1 9.23 -22.27 -14.32
N GLY A 2 8.57 -21.45 -13.53
CA GLY A 2 7.10 -21.44 -13.41
C GLY A 2 6.53 -20.54 -14.49
N GLY A 3 5.86 -21.14 -15.48
CA GLY A 3 5.27 -20.40 -16.60
C GLY A 3 4.20 -19.43 -16.12
N ARG A 4 4.34 -18.17 -16.49
CA ARG A 4 3.27 -17.19 -16.49
C ARG A 4 2.12 -17.77 -17.32
N ARG A 5 0.96 -17.97 -16.73
CA ARG A 5 -0.27 -18.09 -17.51
C ARG A 5 -0.65 -16.67 -17.93
N ASP A 6 -0.25 -16.33 -19.16
CA ASP A 6 -0.71 -15.12 -19.83
C ASP A 6 -2.22 -15.32 -20.09
N THR A 7 -3.05 -14.55 -19.43
CA THR A 7 -4.52 -14.69 -19.50
C THR A 7 -5.10 -14.09 -20.78
N GLY A 8 -4.29 -13.91 -21.83
CA GLY A 8 -4.80 -13.56 -23.16
C GLY A 8 -5.53 -12.21 -23.30
N LEU A 9 -5.48 -11.35 -22.27
CA LEU A 9 -5.99 -9.99 -22.36
C LEU A 9 -5.08 -9.19 -23.29
N VAL A 10 -5.64 -8.77 -24.41
CA VAL A 10 -4.97 -7.89 -25.39
C VAL A 10 -4.49 -6.64 -24.65
N ARG A 11 -3.19 -6.38 -24.69
CA ARG A 11 -2.56 -5.22 -24.09
C ARG A 11 -3.18 -3.94 -24.69
N LYS A 12 -4.05 -3.27 -23.96
CA LYS A 12 -4.44 -1.91 -24.27
C LYS A 12 -3.37 -0.96 -23.70
N PRO A 13 -2.79 -0.06 -24.48
CA PRO A 13 -1.91 0.97 -23.92
C PRO A 13 -2.73 1.84 -22.95
N ALA A 14 -2.13 2.18 -21.80
CA ALA A 14 -2.77 3.11 -20.88
C ALA A 14 -2.94 4.47 -21.59
N PRO A 15 -4.13 5.09 -21.55
CA PRO A 15 -4.33 6.45 -22.03
C PRO A 15 -3.38 7.44 -21.35
N ASP A 16 -3.10 8.57 -22.01
CA ASP A 16 -2.21 9.60 -21.47
C ASP A 16 -2.90 10.51 -20.44
N SER A 17 -4.22 10.43 -20.33
CA SER A 17 -5.06 11.16 -19.37
C SER A 17 -5.65 10.22 -18.32
N GLY A 18 -6.36 10.77 -17.36
CA GLY A 18 -7.08 10.01 -16.33
C GLY A 18 -6.17 9.42 -15.25
N SER A 19 -6.73 8.47 -14.53
CA SER A 19 -6.12 7.80 -13.38
C SER A 19 -5.62 6.41 -13.77
N HIS A 20 -4.34 6.13 -13.54
CA HIS A 20 -3.72 4.84 -13.71
C HIS A 20 -3.47 4.25 -12.32
N VAL A 21 -4.18 3.18 -11.98
CA VAL A 21 -4.17 2.60 -10.63
C VAL A 21 -3.97 1.08 -10.70
N VAL A 22 -3.55 0.52 -9.57
CA VAL A 22 -3.46 -0.93 -9.40
C VAL A 22 -4.44 -1.36 -8.33
N VAL A 23 -5.22 -2.38 -8.64
CA VAL A 23 -6.05 -3.11 -7.68
C VAL A 23 -5.30 -4.38 -7.28
N LEU A 24 -5.10 -4.56 -5.97
CA LEU A 24 -4.56 -5.79 -5.38
C LEU A 24 -5.73 -6.54 -4.72
N VAL A 25 -6.05 -7.73 -5.22
CA VAL A 25 -6.94 -8.67 -4.55
C VAL A 25 -6.09 -9.56 -3.65
N LYS A 26 -6.40 -9.53 -2.36
CA LYS A 26 -5.56 -10.09 -1.31
C LYS A 26 -5.81 -11.58 -1.09
N PRO A 27 -4.84 -12.31 -0.50
CA PRO A 27 -4.89 -13.76 -0.36
C PRO A 27 -6.07 -14.27 0.46
N GLU A 28 -6.59 -13.51 1.42
CA GLU A 28 -7.76 -13.90 2.20
C GLU A 28 -9.01 -14.17 1.35
N LEU A 29 -9.11 -13.56 0.16
CA LEU A 29 -10.20 -13.80 -0.78
C LEU A 29 -9.84 -14.81 -1.86
N LEU A 30 -8.55 -14.91 -2.22
CA LEU A 30 -8.07 -15.71 -3.33
C LEU A 30 -7.56 -17.10 -2.89
N GLY A 31 -8.23 -17.68 -1.88
CA GLY A 31 -8.17 -19.10 -1.53
C GLY A 31 -9.40 -19.83 -2.09
N ALA A 32 -10.25 -20.33 -1.21
CA ALA A 32 -11.46 -21.09 -1.57
C ALA A 32 -12.49 -20.29 -2.40
N ALA A 33 -12.49 -18.95 -2.28
CA ALA A 33 -13.44 -18.05 -2.96
C ALA A 33 -12.85 -17.38 -4.22
N ALA A 34 -11.70 -17.85 -4.74
CA ALA A 34 -10.90 -17.11 -5.72
C ALA A 34 -11.67 -16.74 -7.01
N GLU A 35 -12.40 -17.67 -7.59
CA GLU A 35 -13.16 -17.45 -8.83
C GLU A 35 -14.28 -16.42 -8.63
N GLU A 36 -15.05 -16.58 -7.57
CA GLU A 36 -16.17 -15.69 -7.25
C GLU A 36 -15.66 -14.29 -6.87
N ALA A 37 -14.58 -14.21 -6.07
CA ALA A 37 -13.99 -12.95 -5.68
C ALA A 37 -13.46 -12.16 -6.88
N MET A 38 -12.77 -12.81 -7.81
CA MET A 38 -12.27 -12.17 -9.03
C MET A 38 -13.42 -11.71 -9.94
N THR A 39 -14.46 -12.53 -10.08
CA THR A 39 -15.66 -12.19 -10.87
C THR A 39 -16.33 -10.94 -10.31
N GLU A 40 -16.53 -10.86 -9.00
CA GLU A 40 -17.13 -9.70 -8.35
C GLU A 40 -16.26 -8.44 -8.46
N VAL A 41 -14.94 -8.57 -8.28
CA VAL A 41 -14.01 -7.44 -8.46
C VAL A 41 -14.10 -6.90 -9.89
N VAL A 42 -14.05 -7.75 -10.90
CA VAL A 42 -14.16 -7.35 -12.31
C VAL A 42 -15.52 -6.68 -12.59
N ARG A 43 -16.60 -7.23 -12.07
CA ARG A 43 -17.95 -6.67 -12.20
C ARG A 43 -18.05 -5.26 -11.59
N VAL A 44 -17.51 -5.07 -10.38
CA VAL A 44 -17.55 -3.77 -9.69
C VAL A 44 -16.69 -2.75 -10.44
N LEU A 45 -15.50 -3.14 -10.91
CA LEU A 45 -14.64 -2.25 -11.71
C LEU A 45 -15.37 -1.79 -12.98
N GLY A 46 -15.98 -2.71 -13.74
CA GLY A 46 -16.72 -2.36 -14.95
C GLY A 46 -17.93 -1.46 -14.67
N SER A 47 -18.66 -1.70 -13.58
CA SER A 47 -19.79 -0.84 -13.16
C SER A 47 -19.32 0.55 -12.71
N GLY A 48 -18.06 0.69 -12.27
CA GLY A 48 -17.45 1.93 -11.85
C GLY A 48 -16.69 2.67 -12.95
N GLU A 49 -16.87 2.27 -14.23
CA GLU A 49 -16.19 2.87 -15.39
C GLU A 49 -14.66 2.79 -15.26
N VAL A 50 -14.17 1.63 -14.81
CA VAL A 50 -12.75 1.34 -14.68
C VAL A 50 -12.37 0.24 -15.67
N ASP A 51 -11.53 0.58 -16.63
CA ASP A 51 -10.96 -0.35 -17.60
C ASP A 51 -9.84 -1.18 -16.98
N ILE A 52 -9.90 -2.50 -17.14
CA ILE A 52 -8.80 -3.40 -16.78
C ILE A 52 -7.88 -3.54 -17.98
N LEU A 53 -6.66 -3.04 -17.86
CA LEU A 53 -5.66 -3.08 -18.91
C LEU A 53 -4.89 -4.39 -18.93
N ARG A 54 -4.54 -4.89 -17.74
CA ARG A 54 -3.81 -6.14 -17.52
C ARG A 54 -4.20 -6.80 -16.21
N CYS A 55 -4.07 -8.13 -16.15
CA CYS A 55 -4.26 -8.91 -14.94
C CYS A 55 -3.09 -9.88 -14.76
N ALA A 56 -2.63 -10.04 -13.52
CA ALA A 56 -1.67 -11.07 -13.13
C ALA A 56 -2.14 -11.75 -11.85
N VAL A 57 -2.10 -13.08 -11.83
CA VAL A 57 -2.41 -13.88 -10.64
C VAL A 57 -1.19 -14.74 -10.32
N MET A 58 -0.82 -14.79 -9.05
CA MET A 58 0.34 -15.56 -8.60
C MET A 58 0.13 -16.10 -7.18
N PRO A 59 0.86 -17.13 -6.75
CA PRO A 59 0.87 -17.59 -5.37
C PRO A 59 1.25 -16.45 -4.41
N ALA A 60 0.52 -16.31 -3.31
CA ALA A 60 0.80 -15.30 -2.28
C ALA A 60 2.21 -15.45 -1.70
N ALA A 61 2.67 -16.70 -1.53
CA ALA A 61 4.01 -17.00 -1.09
C ALA A 61 5.09 -16.48 -2.07
N ASP A 62 4.87 -16.61 -3.39
CA ASP A 62 5.77 -16.06 -4.41
C ASP A 62 5.79 -14.53 -4.40
N PHE A 63 4.62 -13.89 -4.22
CA PHE A 63 4.50 -12.44 -4.09
C PHE A 63 5.31 -11.94 -2.89
N SER A 64 5.20 -12.62 -1.74
CA SER A 64 5.97 -12.32 -0.53
C SER A 64 7.46 -12.60 -0.71
N ALA A 65 7.86 -13.78 -1.21
CA ALA A 65 9.25 -14.18 -1.38
C ALA A 65 10.05 -13.26 -2.32
N ARG A 66 9.38 -12.66 -3.31
CA ARG A 66 9.96 -11.65 -4.20
C ARG A 66 10.05 -10.26 -3.57
N GLY A 67 9.69 -10.10 -2.31
CA GLY A 67 9.62 -8.81 -1.62
C GLY A 67 8.54 -7.87 -2.19
N ALA A 68 7.58 -8.40 -2.96
CA ALA A 68 6.57 -7.57 -3.60
C ALA A 68 5.59 -6.98 -2.59
N LEU A 69 5.25 -7.71 -1.51
CA LEU A 69 4.42 -7.21 -0.42
C LEU A 69 5.05 -5.96 0.25
N LEU A 70 6.35 -6.02 0.55
CA LEU A 70 7.07 -4.92 1.19
C LEU A 70 7.15 -3.69 0.29
N ARG A 71 7.30 -3.92 -1.03
CA ARG A 71 7.30 -2.85 -2.04
C ARG A 71 5.90 -2.34 -2.36
N HIS A 72 4.86 -3.12 -2.06
CA HIS A 72 3.47 -2.68 -2.20
C HIS A 72 3.08 -1.72 -1.08
N TYR A 73 3.59 -1.97 0.12
CA TYR A 73 3.37 -1.16 1.32
C TYR A 73 4.69 -0.62 1.90
N PRO A 74 5.47 0.17 1.13
CA PRO A 74 6.82 0.54 1.53
C PRO A 74 6.87 1.30 2.86
N ARG A 75 5.92 2.23 3.07
CA ARG A 75 5.82 3.01 4.32
C ARG A 75 5.48 2.13 5.51
N LEU A 76 4.48 1.24 5.37
CA LEU A 76 4.10 0.33 6.46
C LEU A 76 5.30 -0.49 6.93
N HIS A 77 6.04 -1.04 5.96
CA HIS A 77 7.19 -1.88 6.25
C HIS A 77 8.32 -1.12 6.94
N ARG A 78 8.68 0.06 6.40
CA ARG A 78 9.76 0.87 6.98
C ARG A 78 9.44 1.33 8.40
N VAL A 79 8.22 1.76 8.67
CA VAL A 79 7.81 2.15 10.02
C VAL A 79 7.84 0.95 10.98
N ALA A 80 7.46 -0.25 10.52
CA ALA A 80 7.56 -1.46 11.34
C ALA A 80 9.01 -1.89 11.60
N ALA A 81 9.94 -1.66 10.64
CA ALA A 81 11.34 -2.03 10.75
C ALA A 81 12.17 -0.98 11.50
N ASP A 82 12.08 0.28 11.08
CA ASP A 82 12.96 1.37 11.51
C ASP A 82 12.34 2.21 12.65
N GLY A 83 11.10 1.91 13.03
CA GLY A 83 10.40 2.58 14.13
C GLY A 83 10.21 4.08 13.87
N ALA A 84 10.43 4.89 14.91
CA ALA A 84 10.25 6.33 14.88
C ALA A 84 11.16 7.06 13.86
N ALA A 85 12.30 6.47 13.49
CA ALA A 85 13.21 7.04 12.51
C ALA A 85 12.59 7.13 11.11
N ALA A 86 11.66 6.22 10.80
CA ALA A 86 10.96 6.18 9.51
C ALA A 86 9.77 7.16 9.42
N LEU A 87 9.32 7.74 10.52
CA LEU A 87 8.16 8.63 10.53
C LEU A 87 8.43 9.92 9.74
N ALA A 88 7.50 10.34 8.90
CA ALA A 88 7.48 11.67 8.32
C ALA A 88 7.10 12.71 9.38
N GLY A 89 7.28 14.00 9.10
CA GLY A 89 7.16 15.05 10.09
C GLY A 89 5.77 15.13 10.74
N ASP A 90 4.70 14.98 9.97
CA ASP A 90 3.32 14.93 10.47
C ASP A 90 3.08 13.75 11.42
N ALA A 91 3.52 12.54 11.03
CA ALA A 91 3.40 11.34 11.84
C ALA A 91 4.25 11.41 13.11
N ARG A 92 5.43 12.07 13.05
CA ARG A 92 6.27 12.29 14.21
C ARG A 92 5.61 13.22 15.23
N ARG A 93 5.05 14.34 14.77
CA ARG A 93 4.27 15.25 15.63
C ARG A 93 3.06 14.56 16.26
N ALA A 94 2.36 13.73 15.51
CA ALA A 94 1.25 12.93 16.04
C ALA A 94 1.70 11.93 17.10
N LEU A 95 2.86 11.27 16.92
CA LEU A 95 3.44 10.39 17.94
C LEU A 95 3.83 11.16 19.19
N GLU A 96 4.47 12.31 19.06
CA GLU A 96 4.83 13.18 20.18
C GLU A 96 3.59 13.61 20.98
N ALA A 97 2.52 13.99 20.30
CA ALA A 97 1.24 14.31 20.94
C ALA A 97 0.62 13.10 21.67
N LEU A 98 0.67 11.91 21.06
CA LEU A 98 0.16 10.69 21.66
C LEU A 98 0.93 10.32 22.94
N THR A 99 2.24 10.52 22.98
CA THR A 99 3.10 10.15 24.09
C THR A 99 3.25 11.22 25.16
N ALA A 100 2.86 12.45 24.88
CA ALA A 100 3.01 13.60 25.81
C ALA A 100 2.28 13.41 27.15
N THR A 101 1.15 12.70 27.15
CA THR A 101 0.30 12.46 28.34
C THR A 101 0.62 11.18 29.10
N SER A 102 1.40 10.27 28.51
CA SER A 102 1.62 8.92 29.03
C SER A 102 2.96 8.72 29.77
N GLY A 103 3.71 9.79 29.98
CA GLY A 103 5.08 9.70 30.49
C GLY A 103 6.06 9.23 29.40
N ARG A 104 7.30 8.96 29.78
CA ARG A 104 8.32 8.50 28.82
C ARG A 104 8.13 7.01 28.51
N LEU A 105 7.40 6.71 27.44
CA LEU A 105 7.23 5.36 26.93
C LEU A 105 8.32 5.04 25.90
N ASP A 106 8.79 3.80 25.89
CA ASP A 106 9.63 3.30 24.81
C ASP A 106 8.79 3.16 23.54
N VAL A 107 9.36 3.55 22.40
CA VAL A 107 8.72 3.47 21.08
C VAL A 107 9.52 2.52 20.21
N LEU A 108 8.90 1.41 19.81
CA LEU A 108 9.52 0.37 19.01
C LEU A 108 8.78 0.19 17.68
N GLY A 109 9.51 -0.13 16.60
CA GLY A 109 8.90 -0.73 15.43
C GLY A 109 8.42 -2.15 15.71
N ALA A 110 7.48 -2.67 14.92
CA ALA A 110 6.89 -3.99 15.16
C ALA A 110 7.92 -5.12 15.22
N TYR A 111 8.93 -5.11 14.34
CA TYR A 111 9.97 -6.15 14.37
C TYR A 111 10.86 -6.05 15.60
N ALA A 112 11.24 -4.84 16.00
CA ALA A 112 12.00 -4.64 17.23
C ALA A 112 11.21 -5.08 18.48
N ALA A 113 9.88 -4.90 18.51
CA ALA A 113 9.03 -5.39 19.59
C ALA A 113 9.00 -6.92 19.66
N LEU A 114 8.99 -7.62 18.52
CA LEU A 114 9.10 -9.07 18.46
C LEU A 114 10.47 -9.57 18.90
N ASP A 115 11.54 -8.89 18.51
CA ASP A 115 12.90 -9.23 18.93
C ASP A 115 13.12 -8.99 20.44
N HIS A 116 12.36 -8.05 21.03
CA HIS A 116 12.45 -7.71 22.45
C HIS A 116 11.84 -8.79 23.35
N ASP A 117 10.83 -9.53 22.89
CA ASP A 117 10.19 -10.63 23.60
C ASP A 117 10.09 -11.88 22.72
N ALA A 118 10.99 -12.84 22.93
CA ALA A 118 11.04 -14.09 22.16
C ALA A 118 9.76 -14.96 22.25
N ASN A 119 8.88 -14.69 23.24
CA ASN A 119 7.60 -15.38 23.37
C ASN A 119 6.45 -14.67 22.66
N LEU A 120 6.70 -13.48 22.13
CA LEU A 120 5.70 -12.68 21.42
C LEU A 120 5.65 -13.07 19.97
N SER A 121 4.58 -13.75 19.53
CA SER A 121 4.37 -14.04 18.12
C SER A 121 3.81 -12.83 17.36
N ALA A 122 3.98 -12.80 16.04
CA ALA A 122 3.40 -11.76 15.19
C ALA A 122 1.86 -11.68 15.34
N ALA A 123 1.18 -12.82 15.38
CA ALA A 123 -0.27 -12.89 15.61
C ALA A 123 -0.69 -12.35 16.98
N THR A 124 0.06 -12.67 18.04
CA THR A 124 -0.19 -12.16 19.38
C THR A 124 0.01 -10.65 19.44
N LEU A 125 1.06 -10.13 18.79
CA LEU A 125 1.33 -8.69 18.73
C LEU A 125 0.19 -7.95 18.01
N GLU A 126 -0.27 -8.46 16.84
CA GLU A 126 -1.41 -7.89 16.13
C GLU A 126 -2.66 -7.85 17.01
N THR A 127 -2.97 -8.97 17.70
CA THR A 127 -4.13 -9.05 18.61
C THR A 127 -4.05 -8.00 19.72
N ARG A 128 -2.91 -7.90 20.41
CA ARG A 128 -2.70 -6.88 21.45
C ARG A 128 -2.86 -5.45 20.90
N CYS A 129 -2.29 -5.17 19.74
CA CYS A 129 -2.42 -3.84 19.11
C CYS A 129 -3.88 -3.51 18.78
N ARG A 130 -4.67 -4.48 18.30
CA ARG A 130 -6.08 -4.29 17.98
C ARG A 130 -6.91 -4.07 19.25
N GLU A 131 -6.70 -4.86 20.29
CA GLU A 131 -7.39 -4.72 21.57
C GLU A 131 -7.07 -3.40 22.28
N ALA A 132 -5.82 -2.95 22.20
CA ALA A 132 -5.39 -1.65 22.76
C ALA A 132 -5.89 -0.43 21.93
N GLY A 133 -6.35 -0.67 20.70
CA GLY A 133 -6.70 0.37 19.74
C GLY A 133 -5.50 0.78 18.88
N ILE A 134 -5.79 1.01 17.59
CA ILE A 134 -4.81 1.43 16.60
C ILE A 134 -5.04 2.91 16.26
N THR A 135 -4.08 3.75 16.60
CA THR A 135 -4.10 5.18 16.30
C THR A 135 -3.35 5.46 15.00
N LYS A 136 -4.00 6.10 14.02
CA LYS A 136 -3.35 6.57 12.80
C LYS A 136 -2.53 7.83 13.09
N LEU A 137 -1.23 7.78 12.85
CA LEU A 137 -0.32 8.93 12.99
C LEU A 137 -0.18 9.72 11.69
N GLY A 138 -0.27 9.03 10.55
CA GLY A 138 -0.12 9.58 9.21
C GLY A 138 -0.30 8.49 8.18
N SER A 139 -0.06 8.81 6.90
CA SER A 139 -0.14 7.81 5.83
C SER A 139 0.83 6.66 6.09
N GLY A 140 0.32 5.41 6.15
CA GLY A 140 1.12 4.21 6.41
C GLY A 140 1.81 4.15 7.77
N SER A 141 1.43 5.01 8.72
CA SER A 141 2.03 5.10 10.07
C SER A 141 0.95 4.98 11.13
N TYR A 142 1.04 3.96 11.98
CA TYR A 142 0.07 3.62 13.02
C TYR A 142 0.78 3.28 14.31
N ALA A 143 0.15 3.55 15.45
CA ALA A 143 0.67 3.25 16.78
C ALA A 143 -0.37 2.56 17.64
N SER A 144 0.08 1.68 18.51
CA SER A 144 -0.70 1.10 19.62
C SER A 144 0.15 1.05 20.86
N THR A 145 -0.43 1.36 22.03
CA THR A 145 0.26 1.19 23.32
C THR A 145 -0.10 -0.19 23.86
N VAL A 146 0.87 -1.07 23.91
CA VAL A 146 0.69 -2.47 24.34
C VAL A 146 1.65 -2.84 25.46
N GLU A 147 1.31 -3.87 26.22
CA GLU A 147 2.20 -4.42 27.23
C GLU A 147 3.13 -5.46 26.61
N VAL A 148 4.45 -5.26 26.79
CA VAL A 148 5.49 -6.22 26.40
C VAL A 148 6.43 -6.42 27.61
N LEU A 149 6.64 -7.66 28.03
CA LEU A 149 7.41 -8.03 29.24
C LEU A 149 6.98 -7.25 30.50
N GLY A 150 5.66 -7.03 30.67
CA GLY A 150 5.10 -6.31 31.83
C GLY A 150 5.33 -4.79 31.82
N ARG A 151 5.69 -4.21 30.67
CA ARG A 151 5.89 -2.76 30.51
C ARG A 151 5.06 -2.22 29.36
N PRO A 152 4.42 -1.05 29.52
CA PRO A 152 3.73 -0.41 28.43
C PRO A 152 4.76 0.18 27.46
N ILE A 153 4.62 -0.17 26.17
CA ILE A 153 5.42 0.36 25.06
C ILE A 153 4.50 0.81 23.93
N VAL A 154 4.95 1.78 23.16
CA VAL A 154 4.30 2.16 21.90
C VAL A 154 4.90 1.34 20.78
N VAL A 155 4.07 0.53 20.11
CA VAL A 155 4.48 -0.26 18.95
C VAL A 155 3.96 0.41 17.68
N LEU A 156 4.88 0.64 16.73
CA LEU A 156 4.58 1.19 15.44
C LEU A 156 4.33 0.07 14.42
N ASN A 157 3.19 0.16 13.72
CA ASN A 157 2.75 -0.80 12.69
C ASN A 157 2.74 -2.27 13.17
N GLY A 158 2.29 -2.52 14.40
CA GLY A 158 2.34 -3.82 15.07
C GLY A 158 1.59 -4.96 14.35
N PHE A 159 0.67 -4.62 13.44
CA PHE A 159 -0.05 -5.60 12.63
C PHE A 159 0.73 -6.13 11.41
N LEU A 160 1.80 -5.44 11.00
CA LEU A 160 2.48 -5.76 9.73
C LEU A 160 3.18 -7.13 9.71
N PRO A 161 3.86 -7.58 10.78
CA PRO A 161 4.45 -8.92 10.79
C PRO A 161 3.41 -10.03 10.56
N ALA A 162 2.24 -9.93 11.20
CA ALA A 162 1.16 -10.91 11.01
C ALA A 162 0.57 -10.87 9.60
N LEU A 163 0.43 -9.67 9.01
CA LEU A 163 0.05 -9.52 7.61
C LEU A 163 1.07 -10.21 6.69
N ALA A 164 2.37 -10.01 6.92
CA ALA A 164 3.42 -10.64 6.13
C ALA A 164 3.41 -12.18 6.27
N ASP A 165 3.13 -12.69 7.46
CA ASP A 165 3.00 -14.13 7.72
C ASP A 165 1.81 -14.73 6.98
N ALA A 166 0.66 -14.04 6.92
CA ALA A 166 -0.51 -14.51 6.20
C ALA A 166 -0.22 -14.74 4.70
N TYR A 167 0.61 -13.90 4.08
CA TYR A 167 1.04 -14.10 2.69
C TYR A 167 2.00 -15.28 2.50
N ARG A 168 2.74 -15.69 3.54
CA ARG A 168 3.74 -16.78 3.47
C ARG A 168 3.17 -18.15 3.81
N GLN A 169 2.22 -18.20 4.74
CA GLN A 169 1.79 -19.46 5.35
C GLN A 169 0.70 -20.18 4.57
N ASP A 170 -0.15 -19.47 3.85
CA ASP A 170 -1.20 -20.09 3.04
C ASP A 170 -0.65 -20.50 1.67
N ARG A 171 -0.31 -21.80 1.56
CA ARG A 171 0.27 -22.37 0.33
C ARG A 171 -0.70 -22.42 -0.85
N GLY A 172 -2.01 -22.33 -0.59
CA GLY A 172 -3.06 -22.38 -1.61
C GLY A 172 -3.57 -21.00 -2.04
N ALA A 173 -3.28 -19.97 -1.26
CA ALA A 173 -3.78 -18.63 -1.52
C ALA A 173 -3.03 -17.94 -2.67
N LEU A 174 -3.79 -17.21 -3.46
CA LEU A 174 -3.31 -16.42 -4.58
C LEU A 174 -3.37 -14.93 -4.28
N VAL A 175 -2.67 -14.14 -5.07
CA VAL A 175 -2.77 -12.68 -5.13
C VAL A 175 -3.14 -12.30 -6.56
N GLY A 176 -4.14 -11.43 -6.70
CA GLY A 176 -4.54 -10.84 -7.97
C GLY A 176 -4.05 -9.40 -8.06
N LEU A 177 -3.40 -9.06 -9.17
CA LEU A 177 -2.99 -7.70 -9.51
C LEU A 177 -3.70 -7.30 -10.79
N LEU A 178 -4.45 -6.19 -10.76
CA LEU A 178 -5.11 -5.64 -11.93
C LEU A 178 -4.56 -4.23 -12.18
N GLU A 179 -3.99 -4.02 -13.36
CA GLU A 179 -3.64 -2.71 -13.87
C GLU A 179 -4.89 -2.09 -14.47
N CYS A 180 -5.29 -0.94 -13.96
CA CYS A 180 -6.56 -0.31 -14.29
C CYS A 180 -6.39 1.14 -14.73
N HIS A 181 -7.32 1.61 -15.56
CA HIS A 181 -7.45 3.00 -15.97
C HIS A 181 -8.89 3.48 -15.79
N SER A 182 -9.07 4.75 -15.42
CA SER A 182 -10.36 5.44 -15.39
C SER A 182 -10.17 6.91 -15.68
N ASP A 183 -11.18 7.53 -16.29
CA ASP A 183 -11.22 8.98 -16.46
C ASP A 183 -11.57 9.73 -15.16
N ARG A 184 -11.98 9.01 -14.13
CA ARG A 184 -12.27 9.55 -12.80
C ARG A 184 -10.98 9.78 -12.00
N GLU A 185 -11.00 10.78 -11.12
CA GLU A 185 -9.90 11.03 -10.18
C GLU A 185 -9.73 9.89 -9.17
N VAL A 186 -8.48 9.64 -8.74
CA VAL A 186 -8.19 8.55 -7.77
C VAL A 186 -8.94 8.75 -6.46
N GLY A 187 -9.13 10.00 -6.02
CA GLY A 187 -9.91 10.32 -4.82
C GLY A 187 -11.36 9.82 -4.92
N ASP A 188 -11.99 9.98 -6.09
CA ASP A 188 -13.36 9.52 -6.36
C ASP A 188 -13.43 7.99 -6.45
N LEU A 189 -12.44 7.36 -7.06
CA LEU A 189 -12.34 5.89 -7.07
C LEU A 189 -12.20 5.32 -5.67
N ARG A 190 -11.45 5.96 -4.80
CA ARG A 190 -11.27 5.50 -3.41
C ARG A 190 -12.52 5.69 -2.56
N SER A 191 -13.15 6.85 -2.65
CA SER A 191 -14.35 7.16 -1.85
C SER A 191 -15.59 6.40 -2.31
N GLY A 192 -15.80 6.31 -3.61
CA GLY A 192 -17.01 5.71 -4.19
C GLY A 192 -16.86 4.22 -4.56
N LEU A 193 -15.73 3.84 -5.22
CA LEU A 193 -15.57 2.50 -5.77
C LEU A 193 -14.90 1.54 -4.79
N LEU A 194 -13.84 1.96 -4.06
CA LEU A 194 -13.16 1.08 -3.11
C LEU A 194 -14.03 0.76 -1.88
N GLY A 195 -14.68 1.77 -1.33
CA GLY A 195 -15.53 1.66 -0.14
C GLY A 195 -14.77 1.76 1.19
N ALA A 196 -15.52 1.71 2.29
CA ALA A 196 -15.01 1.84 3.66
C ALA A 196 -13.90 0.82 3.97
N LEU A 197 -13.02 1.19 4.93
CA LEU A 197 -11.87 0.36 5.30
C LEU A 197 -12.30 -1.02 5.83
N HIS A 198 -13.33 -1.04 6.70
CA HIS A 198 -13.95 -2.29 7.17
C HIS A 198 -14.99 -2.77 6.15
N PRO A 199 -14.84 -3.97 5.56
CA PRO A 199 -15.75 -4.47 4.51
C PRO A 199 -17.22 -4.54 4.93
N GLY A 200 -17.51 -4.84 6.19
CA GLY A 200 -18.86 -4.86 6.73
C GLY A 200 -19.55 -3.48 6.81
N GLN A 201 -18.80 -2.40 6.67
CA GLN A 201 -19.29 -1.01 6.64
C GLN A 201 -19.25 -0.43 5.22
N ALA A 202 -18.67 -1.16 4.27
CA ALA A 202 -18.55 -0.71 2.90
C ALA A 202 -19.88 -0.86 2.13
N ALA A 203 -20.16 0.10 1.25
CA ALA A 203 -21.35 0.05 0.40
C ALA A 203 -21.37 -1.25 -0.44
N PRO A 204 -22.51 -1.93 -0.61
CA PRO A 204 -22.61 -3.21 -1.34
C PRO A 204 -22.06 -3.16 -2.77
N GLY A 205 -22.18 -2.01 -3.45
CA GLY A 205 -21.65 -1.79 -4.81
C GLY A 205 -20.18 -1.46 -4.89
N SER A 206 -19.48 -1.33 -3.75
CA SER A 206 -18.04 -1.06 -3.72
C SER A 206 -17.22 -2.35 -3.74
N LEU A 207 -15.91 -2.23 -4.06
CA LEU A 207 -14.98 -3.38 -4.09
C LEU A 207 -14.92 -4.10 -2.74
N ARG A 208 -14.83 -3.36 -1.63
CA ARG A 208 -14.80 -3.96 -0.29
C ARG A 208 -16.15 -4.46 0.17
N GLY A 209 -17.25 -3.84 -0.24
CA GLY A 209 -18.60 -4.36 0.02
C GLY A 209 -18.84 -5.69 -0.69
N ALA A 210 -18.46 -5.79 -1.96
CA ALA A 210 -18.50 -7.03 -2.73
C ALA A 210 -17.59 -8.11 -2.12
N ALA A 211 -16.36 -7.74 -1.74
CA ALA A 211 -15.42 -8.61 -1.02
C ALA A 211 -16.03 -9.15 0.28
N GLY A 212 -16.68 -8.28 1.08
CA GLY A 212 -17.37 -8.66 2.30
C GLY A 212 -18.53 -9.65 2.06
N ALA A 213 -19.30 -9.43 0.99
CA ALA A 213 -20.40 -10.34 0.60
C ALA A 213 -19.87 -11.71 0.17
N VAL A 214 -18.80 -11.78 -0.63
CA VAL A 214 -18.13 -13.04 -1.01
C VAL A 214 -17.61 -13.73 0.24
N ALA A 215 -16.86 -13.01 1.07
CA ALA A 215 -16.28 -13.56 2.30
C ALA A 215 -17.35 -14.17 3.22
N GLY A 216 -18.49 -13.49 3.39
CA GLY A 216 -19.61 -13.99 4.19
C GLY A 216 -20.19 -15.31 3.66
N ARG A 217 -20.32 -15.48 2.34
CA ARG A 217 -20.79 -16.75 1.73
C ARG A 217 -19.83 -17.91 1.94
N HIS A 218 -18.53 -17.62 2.06
CA HIS A 218 -17.48 -18.64 2.23
C HIS A 218 -17.00 -18.78 3.68
N GLY A 219 -17.62 -18.10 4.66
CA GLY A 219 -17.20 -18.16 6.06
C GLY A 219 -15.83 -17.53 6.32
N ILE A 220 -15.39 -16.59 5.48
CA ILE A 220 -14.11 -15.89 5.60
C ILE A 220 -14.31 -14.65 6.46
N GLU A 221 -13.55 -14.55 7.55
CA GLU A 221 -13.55 -13.34 8.39
C GLU A 221 -12.66 -12.27 7.81
N LEU A 222 -13.23 -11.09 7.54
CA LEU A 222 -12.53 -9.89 7.13
C LEU A 222 -12.48 -8.86 8.27
N SER A 223 -11.45 -8.02 8.22
CA SER A 223 -11.23 -6.93 9.17
C SER A 223 -10.62 -5.71 8.45
N GLU A 224 -10.33 -4.64 9.16
CA GLU A 224 -9.66 -3.47 8.57
C GLU A 224 -8.27 -3.80 7.97
N GLY A 225 -7.49 -4.67 8.60
CA GLY A 225 -6.21 -5.16 8.09
C GLY A 225 -6.34 -6.20 6.98
N ARG A 226 -7.35 -7.06 7.08
CA ARG A 226 -7.67 -8.14 6.12
C ARG A 226 -8.97 -7.79 5.39
N ASN A 227 -8.92 -6.77 4.55
CA ASN A 227 -10.10 -6.18 3.92
C ASN A 227 -10.31 -6.59 2.45
N GLY A 228 -9.60 -7.61 2.01
CA GLY A 228 -9.79 -8.30 0.75
C GLY A 228 -9.24 -7.56 -0.47
N VAL A 229 -9.37 -6.24 -0.54
CA VAL A 229 -8.99 -5.46 -1.72
C VAL A 229 -8.27 -4.17 -1.33
N HIS A 230 -7.17 -3.87 -2.04
CA HIS A 230 -6.48 -2.59 -2.00
C HIS A 230 -6.56 -1.92 -3.38
N LEU A 231 -6.68 -0.61 -3.39
CA LEU A 231 -6.58 0.27 -4.57
C LEU A 231 -5.51 1.31 -4.27
N SER A 232 -4.67 1.62 -5.26
CA SER A 232 -3.63 2.67 -5.14
C SER A 232 -4.18 3.95 -4.52
N ALA A 233 -3.43 4.54 -3.59
CA ALA A 233 -3.92 5.66 -2.78
C ALA A 233 -3.89 7.02 -3.52
N GLY A 234 -3.12 7.12 -4.62
CA GLY A 234 -2.99 8.33 -5.41
C GLY A 234 -2.34 8.06 -6.76
N HIS A 235 -2.27 9.08 -7.60
CA HIS A 235 -1.68 8.99 -8.95
C HIS A 235 -0.22 8.56 -8.93
N LEU A 236 0.59 9.06 -7.97
CA LEU A 236 2.00 8.68 -7.85
C LEU A 236 2.15 7.21 -7.50
N GLU A 237 1.44 6.74 -6.48
CA GLU A 237 1.48 5.34 -6.06
C GLU A 237 0.98 4.41 -7.19
N GLY A 238 -0.13 4.75 -7.83
CA GLY A 238 -0.71 3.99 -8.94
C GLY A 238 0.27 3.83 -10.10
N MET A 239 0.90 4.91 -10.53
CA MET A 239 1.93 4.91 -11.56
C MET A 239 3.12 4.02 -11.18
N LEU A 240 3.63 4.14 -9.95
CA LEU A 240 4.78 3.36 -9.49
C LEU A 240 4.44 1.87 -9.33
N GLN A 241 3.23 1.54 -8.90
CA GLN A 241 2.75 0.15 -8.83
C GLN A 241 2.55 -0.44 -10.23
N ALA A 242 1.92 0.28 -11.15
CA ALA A 242 1.73 -0.15 -12.54
C ALA A 242 3.09 -0.38 -13.25
N TRP A 243 4.03 0.55 -13.09
CA TRP A 243 5.39 0.35 -13.58
C TRP A 243 6.03 -0.91 -12.99
N ARG A 244 6.04 -1.05 -11.68
CA ARG A 244 6.73 -2.13 -10.97
C ARG A 244 6.19 -3.51 -11.30
N TYR A 245 4.87 -3.65 -11.37
CA TYR A 245 4.25 -4.96 -11.54
C TYR A 245 4.10 -5.38 -12.99
N PHE A 246 3.98 -4.42 -13.90
CA PHE A 246 3.67 -4.68 -15.28
C PHE A 246 4.74 -4.18 -16.25
N ALA A 247 5.02 -2.88 -16.30
CA ALA A 247 5.92 -2.31 -17.28
C ALA A 247 7.38 -2.76 -17.10
N ALA A 248 7.88 -2.78 -15.84
CA ALA A 248 9.24 -3.25 -15.55
C ALA A 248 9.42 -4.73 -15.86
N ALA A 249 8.37 -5.53 -15.73
CA ALA A 249 8.39 -6.94 -16.12
C ALA A 249 8.53 -7.14 -17.64
N ASP A 250 8.14 -6.14 -18.43
CA ASP A 250 8.32 -6.09 -19.88
C ASP A 250 9.64 -5.39 -20.28
N GLY A 251 10.51 -5.07 -19.32
CA GLY A 251 11.76 -4.34 -19.54
C GLY A 251 11.60 -2.84 -19.79
N CYS A 252 10.43 -2.28 -19.49
CA CYS A 252 10.14 -0.87 -19.73
C CYS A 252 10.47 0.01 -18.50
N GLY A 253 10.93 1.25 -18.74
CA GLY A 253 11.16 2.25 -17.70
C GLY A 253 9.86 2.85 -17.15
N VAL A 254 9.97 3.64 -16.08
CA VAL A 254 8.83 4.33 -15.46
C VAL A 254 8.18 5.34 -16.42
N ASP A 255 8.94 5.87 -17.36
CA ASP A 255 8.53 6.76 -18.46
C ASP A 255 7.63 6.08 -19.50
N SER A 256 7.49 4.76 -19.46
CA SER A 256 6.48 4.04 -20.25
C SER A 256 5.05 4.20 -19.69
N THR A 257 4.89 4.68 -18.47
CA THR A 257 3.60 5.01 -17.85
C THR A 257 3.15 6.44 -18.23
N ALA A 258 1.85 6.72 -18.24
CA ALA A 258 1.32 8.03 -18.64
C ALA A 258 1.82 9.17 -17.73
N LEU A 259 1.73 9.01 -16.41
CA LEU A 259 2.24 10.01 -15.46
C LEU A 259 3.78 10.09 -15.49
N GLY A 260 4.47 8.96 -15.64
CA GLY A 260 5.93 8.93 -15.75
C GLY A 260 6.43 9.72 -16.97
N ARG A 261 5.79 9.55 -18.15
CA ARG A 261 6.07 10.37 -19.34
C ARG A 261 5.85 11.85 -19.09
N ALA A 262 4.73 12.20 -18.44
CA ALA A 262 4.44 13.59 -18.12
C ALA A 262 5.50 14.20 -17.20
N LEU A 263 5.92 13.48 -16.15
CA LEU A 263 6.97 13.92 -15.23
C LEU A 263 8.31 14.12 -15.96
N VAL A 264 8.72 13.17 -16.80
CA VAL A 264 9.93 13.29 -17.62
C VAL A 264 9.83 14.48 -18.60
N GLY A 265 8.67 14.66 -19.25
CA GLY A 265 8.39 15.80 -20.12
C GLY A 265 8.45 17.14 -19.39
N HIS A 266 8.23 17.17 -18.10
CA HIS A 266 8.42 18.33 -17.23
C HIS A 266 9.82 18.44 -16.62
N GLY A 267 10.79 17.66 -17.10
CA GLY A 267 12.19 17.73 -16.69
C GLY A 267 12.52 16.99 -15.39
N VAL A 268 11.64 16.13 -14.88
CA VAL A 268 11.95 15.30 -13.70
C VAL A 268 12.82 14.12 -14.11
N PRO A 269 14.00 13.93 -13.50
CA PRO A 269 14.88 12.81 -13.84
C PRO A 269 14.23 11.46 -13.55
N THR A 270 14.35 10.51 -14.47
CA THR A 270 13.78 9.14 -14.33
C THR A 270 14.28 8.45 -13.04
N ALA A 271 15.57 8.62 -12.69
CA ALA A 271 16.14 8.08 -11.45
C ALA A 271 15.46 8.66 -10.19
N PHE A 272 15.09 9.95 -10.20
CA PHE A 272 14.33 10.55 -9.10
C PHE A 272 12.92 9.95 -9.00
N ILE A 273 12.21 9.82 -10.14
CA ILE A 273 10.87 9.22 -10.18
C ILE A 273 10.90 7.79 -9.63
N THR A 274 11.85 6.97 -10.07
CA THR A 274 11.97 5.58 -9.59
C THR A 274 12.34 5.51 -8.11
N GLY A 275 13.14 6.45 -7.61
CA GLY A 275 13.48 6.56 -6.19
C GLY A 275 12.27 6.80 -5.28
N LEU A 276 11.22 7.49 -5.77
CA LEU A 276 9.98 7.71 -5.02
C LEU A 276 9.22 6.40 -4.72
N ALA A 277 9.53 5.33 -5.44
CA ALA A 277 8.89 4.02 -5.22
C ALA A 277 9.19 3.40 -3.86
N ALA A 278 10.28 3.78 -3.21
CA ALA A 278 10.63 3.33 -1.86
C ALA A 278 9.91 4.15 -0.76
N ASP A 279 9.24 5.23 -1.13
CA ASP A 279 8.54 6.14 -0.21
C ASP A 279 9.43 6.65 0.95
N HIS A 280 10.71 6.94 0.66
CA HIS A 280 11.61 7.57 1.64
C HIS A 280 11.14 8.98 1.97
N ASN A 281 11.41 9.41 3.21
CA ASN A 281 11.12 10.77 3.61
C ASN A 281 11.94 11.77 2.77
N LEU A 282 11.26 12.76 2.20
CA LEU A 282 11.88 13.86 1.48
C LEU A 282 11.90 15.12 2.37
N PRO A 283 12.95 15.94 2.31
CA PRO A 283 12.94 17.25 2.95
C PRO A 283 11.83 18.13 2.38
N CYS A 284 11.05 18.79 3.25
CA CYS A 284 10.02 19.75 2.86
C CYS A 284 10.11 21.09 3.61
N GLY A 285 11.21 21.30 4.32
CA GLY A 285 11.51 22.51 5.08
C GLY A 285 12.83 22.32 5.85
N PRO A 286 13.26 23.33 6.65
CA PRO A 286 14.55 23.29 7.36
C PRO A 286 14.69 22.12 8.35
N ALA A 287 13.59 21.63 8.91
CA ALA A 287 13.57 20.55 9.90
C ALA A 287 12.40 19.58 9.72
N ASP A 288 11.70 19.65 8.59
CA ASP A 288 10.51 18.82 8.34
C ASP A 288 10.71 17.88 7.15
N THR A 289 9.97 16.77 7.17
CA THR A 289 10.01 15.75 6.11
C THR A 289 8.62 15.30 5.72
N VAL A 290 8.48 14.87 4.48
CA VAL A 290 7.23 14.39 3.91
C VAL A 290 7.40 13.00 3.30
N ALA A 291 6.37 12.15 3.47
CA ALA A 291 6.29 10.87 2.78
C ALA A 291 5.68 11.08 1.39
N PRO A 292 6.38 10.77 0.29
CA PRO A 292 5.92 11.08 -1.07
C PRO A 292 4.54 10.49 -1.40
N HIS A 293 4.29 9.22 -1.08
CA HIS A 293 2.99 8.60 -1.37
C HIS A 293 1.88 9.26 -0.54
N GLY A 294 2.12 9.49 0.76
CA GLY A 294 1.14 10.16 1.63
C GLY A 294 0.85 11.60 1.22
N ALA A 295 1.87 12.36 0.83
CA ALA A 295 1.72 13.75 0.41
C ALA A 295 1.01 13.92 -0.94
N THR A 296 0.96 12.86 -1.75
CA THR A 296 0.26 12.85 -3.04
C THR A 296 -1.06 12.12 -3.00
N GLU A 297 -1.43 11.56 -1.85
CA GLU A 297 -2.73 10.93 -1.65
C GLU A 297 -3.85 11.94 -1.88
N SER A 298 -4.83 11.59 -2.70
CA SER A 298 -5.99 12.44 -3.03
C SER A 298 -5.70 13.76 -3.77
N LEU A 299 -4.46 14.01 -4.22
CA LEU A 299 -4.17 15.12 -5.11
C LEU A 299 -4.56 14.76 -6.55
N SER A 300 -4.99 15.77 -7.32
CA SER A 300 -5.17 15.65 -8.76
C SER A 300 -3.84 15.36 -9.46
N ARG A 301 -3.93 14.84 -10.68
CA ARG A 301 -2.74 14.52 -11.49
C ARG A 301 -1.80 15.72 -11.66
N ASP A 302 -2.35 16.91 -11.93
CA ASP A 302 -1.55 18.12 -12.15
C ASP A 302 -0.89 18.63 -10.87
N GLU A 303 -1.57 18.52 -9.73
CA GLU A 303 -0.98 18.83 -8.43
C GLU A 303 0.17 17.89 -8.10
N VAL A 304 0.05 16.59 -8.41
CA VAL A 304 1.13 15.61 -8.25
C VAL A 304 2.32 15.98 -9.12
N ILE A 305 2.11 16.31 -10.40
CA ILE A 305 3.18 16.75 -11.30
C ILE A 305 3.90 17.97 -10.72
N GLY A 306 3.14 18.99 -10.30
CA GLY A 306 3.69 20.20 -9.69
C GLY A 306 4.50 19.92 -8.42
N LEU A 307 4.02 19.03 -7.57
CA LEU A 307 4.68 18.67 -6.31
C LEU A 307 5.97 17.88 -6.56
N VAL A 308 5.93 16.86 -7.41
CA VAL A 308 7.11 16.02 -7.74
C VAL A 308 8.22 16.86 -8.41
N ARG A 309 7.85 17.81 -9.28
CA ARG A 309 8.81 18.76 -9.86
C ARG A 309 9.52 19.59 -8.79
N ARG A 310 8.76 20.15 -7.83
CA ARG A 310 9.36 20.91 -6.71
C ARG A 310 10.33 20.03 -5.93
N TRP A 311 9.98 18.80 -5.60
CA TRP A 311 10.89 17.89 -4.89
C TRP A 311 12.16 17.60 -5.70
N ALA A 312 12.04 17.37 -7.01
CA ALA A 312 13.19 17.10 -7.86
C ALA A 312 14.17 18.27 -7.93
N THR A 313 13.68 19.52 -7.78
CA THR A 313 14.53 20.72 -7.79
C THR A 313 15.12 21.05 -6.42
N THR A 314 14.45 20.66 -5.33
CA THR A 314 14.87 21.01 -3.95
C THR A 314 15.68 19.89 -3.27
N THR A 315 15.56 18.65 -3.74
CA THR A 315 16.34 17.54 -3.21
C THR A 315 17.73 17.53 -3.88
N PRO A 316 18.83 17.73 -3.14
CA PRO A 316 20.17 17.70 -3.74
C PRO A 316 20.42 16.36 -4.42
N THR A 317 20.76 16.39 -5.69
CA THR A 317 21.24 15.22 -6.46
C THR A 317 22.69 14.85 -6.05
N ASN A 318 22.95 14.79 -4.75
CA ASN A 318 24.19 14.19 -4.28
C ASN A 318 24.05 12.68 -4.52
N GLY A 319 24.84 12.12 -5.45
CA GLY A 319 24.86 10.78 -6.00
C GLY A 319 24.91 9.59 -5.01
N ARG A 320 24.10 9.65 -3.98
CA ARG A 320 23.68 8.52 -3.15
C ARG A 320 22.19 8.33 -3.37
N VAL A 321 21.87 7.47 -4.34
CA VAL A 321 20.65 6.68 -4.27
C VAL A 321 20.63 6.11 -2.86
N LEU A 322 19.70 6.58 -2.03
CA LEU A 322 19.45 5.96 -0.72
C LEU A 322 18.96 4.54 -1.01
N VAL A 323 19.85 3.60 -0.85
CA VAL A 323 19.63 2.16 -0.92
C VAL A 323 18.86 1.73 0.31
#